data_692176291ea7c32374a0d761a85b3ace
#
_entry.id   692176291ea7c32374a0d761a85b3ace
#
_cell.length_a   1.000
_cell.length_b   1.000
_cell.length_c   1.000
_cell.angle_alpha   90.00
_cell.angle_beta   90.00
_cell.angle_gamma   90.00
#
_symmetry.space_group_name_H-M   'P 1'
#
loop_
_entity.id
_entity.type
_entity.pdbx_description
1 polymer ?
#
loop_
_entity_poly.entity_id
_entity_poly.type
_entity_poly.pdbx_seq_one_letter_code
_entity_poly.pdbx_strand_id
1 'polypeptide(L)'
;DLVRSRGLGDVYKRQVRILLGLVEALTYLASLLLIVGVVYEHGFPLSPVEVQQIQILYKAVWIIFLIDVTLHISLEYRNTKKQYRRLAWILSVLLYLTLVPVIFHRPEEEGAILQVWEFLHGKFYHLILLLVFSLLNLSNGLVRLLGRRTNPSLILAVSFMAIILIGTGLLMLPRCTVNGITWVDSLFTATSAVCVTGLVPVDVSTTFTTSGLVVIILLIQIGGLGVMTLTSFFAMFFMGNTSIYNQLVVRDMVSSNSLGSLLSTLLYILGFTLVIEGIGMAVSYTHLRAHETVLD
;
A
#
# COMPACT_ATOMS: atom_id res chain seq x y z
N ASP A 1 -24.20 -1.90 -46.23
CA ASP A 1 -24.53 -1.82 -44.79
C ASP A 1 -23.46 -2.41 -43.88
N LEU A 2 -22.74 -3.47 -44.25
CA LEU A 2 -21.68 -4.09 -43.44
C LEU A 2 -20.44 -3.18 -43.22
N VAL A 3 -20.08 -2.35 -44.18
CA VAL A 3 -18.94 -1.41 -44.07
C VAL A 3 -19.27 -0.25 -43.11
N ARG A 4 -20.51 0.22 -43.11
CA ARG A 4 -21.00 1.29 -42.23
C ARG A 4 -21.10 0.85 -40.78
N SER A 5 -21.44 -0.41 -40.52
CA SER A 5 -21.50 -1.01 -39.17
C SER A 5 -20.10 -1.23 -38.57
N ARG A 6 -19.08 -1.58 -39.38
CA ARG A 6 -17.68 -1.70 -38.92
C ARG A 6 -17.10 -0.32 -38.50
N GLY A 7 -17.38 0.74 -39.27
CA GLY A 7 -16.90 2.09 -38.95
C GLY A 7 -17.46 2.63 -37.64
N LEU A 8 -18.74 2.42 -37.36
CA LEU A 8 -19.39 2.82 -36.08
C LEU A 8 -18.83 2.06 -34.89
N GLY A 9 -18.56 0.77 -35.02
CA GLY A 9 -17.95 -0.06 -33.97
C GLY A 9 -16.51 0.40 -33.61
N ASP A 10 -15.73 0.84 -34.57
CA ASP A 10 -14.37 1.31 -34.35
C ASP A 10 -14.32 2.73 -33.71
N VAL A 11 -15.24 3.62 -34.09
CA VAL A 11 -15.42 4.94 -33.48
C VAL A 11 -15.83 4.78 -31.99
N TYR A 12 -16.81 3.93 -31.72
CA TYR A 12 -17.24 3.62 -30.36
C TYR A 12 -16.11 3.08 -29.50
N LYS A 13 -15.35 2.10 -29.99
CA LYS A 13 -14.19 1.54 -29.27
C LYS A 13 -13.10 2.60 -29.01
N ARG A 14 -12.90 3.53 -29.92
CA ARG A 14 -11.95 4.63 -29.76
C ARG A 14 -12.41 5.61 -28.68
N GLN A 15 -13.68 5.97 -28.68
CA GLN A 15 -14.26 6.86 -27.66
C GLN A 15 -14.20 6.26 -26.27
N VAL A 16 -14.59 4.97 -26.12
CA VAL A 16 -14.49 4.24 -24.85
C VAL A 16 -13.05 4.17 -24.34
N ARG A 17 -12.06 3.94 -25.22
CA ARG A 17 -10.64 3.92 -24.83
C ARG A 17 -10.14 5.29 -24.36
N ILE A 18 -10.56 6.37 -25.00
CA ILE A 18 -10.21 7.74 -24.57
C ILE A 18 -10.84 8.03 -23.21
N LEU A 19 -12.12 7.70 -23.03
CA LEU A 19 -12.83 7.89 -21.76
C LEU A 19 -12.16 7.13 -20.62
N LEU A 20 -11.87 5.84 -20.82
CA LEU A 20 -11.16 5.02 -19.82
C LEU A 20 -9.79 5.59 -19.50
N GLY A 21 -9.03 6.06 -20.49
CA GLY A 21 -7.73 6.68 -20.28
C GLY A 21 -7.79 7.98 -19.47
N LEU A 22 -8.83 8.80 -19.68
CA LEU A 22 -9.05 10.02 -18.91
C LEU A 22 -9.43 9.70 -17.45
N VAL A 23 -10.32 8.74 -17.25
CA VAL A 23 -10.72 8.29 -15.91
C VAL A 23 -9.51 7.69 -15.18
N GLU A 24 -8.72 6.86 -15.84
CA GLU A 24 -7.51 6.27 -15.27
C GLU A 24 -6.49 7.36 -14.86
N ALA A 25 -6.27 8.38 -15.69
CA ALA A 25 -5.41 9.51 -15.34
C ALA A 25 -5.94 10.28 -14.12
N LEU A 26 -7.26 10.50 -14.05
CA LEU A 26 -7.92 11.14 -12.91
C LEU A 26 -7.76 10.32 -11.64
N THR A 27 -7.88 8.99 -11.74
CA THR A 27 -7.69 8.05 -10.63
C THR A 27 -6.25 8.04 -10.11
N TYR A 28 -5.25 8.15 -10.99
CA TYR A 28 -3.85 8.32 -10.55
C TYR A 28 -3.64 9.64 -9.79
N LEU A 29 -4.18 10.74 -10.30
CA LEU A 29 -4.12 12.05 -9.63
C LEU A 29 -4.81 12.01 -8.27
N ALA A 30 -6.01 11.42 -8.21
CA ALA A 30 -6.77 11.25 -6.97
C ALA A 30 -6.01 10.39 -5.95
N SER A 31 -5.35 9.31 -6.41
CA SER A 31 -4.52 8.44 -5.58
C SER A 31 -3.32 9.19 -4.99
N LEU A 32 -2.67 10.03 -5.77
CA LEU A 32 -1.57 10.87 -5.29
C LEU A 32 -2.05 11.89 -4.26
N LEU A 33 -3.15 12.59 -4.56
CA LEU A 33 -3.74 13.58 -3.66
C LEU A 33 -4.21 12.96 -2.34
N LEU A 34 -4.73 11.72 -2.38
CA LEU A 34 -5.09 11.00 -1.16
C LEU A 34 -3.88 10.75 -0.26
N ILE A 35 -2.78 10.24 -0.82
CA ILE A 35 -1.56 9.97 -0.03
C ILE A 35 -1.01 11.27 0.56
N VAL A 36 -0.94 12.34 -0.23
CA VAL A 36 -0.52 13.66 0.26
C VAL A 36 -1.46 14.16 1.36
N GLY A 37 -2.77 14.00 1.19
CA GLY A 37 -3.78 14.37 2.20
C GLY A 37 -3.62 13.61 3.51
N VAL A 38 -3.37 12.31 3.46
CA VAL A 38 -3.13 11.48 4.66
C VAL A 38 -1.84 11.89 5.37
N VAL A 39 -0.75 12.13 4.60
CA VAL A 39 0.52 12.61 5.17
C VAL A 39 0.34 13.98 5.80
N TYR A 40 -0.43 14.87 5.17
CA TYR A 40 -0.72 16.20 5.71
C TYR A 40 -1.56 16.13 6.98
N GLU A 41 -2.63 15.32 7.00
CA GLU A 41 -3.50 15.16 8.16
C GLU A 41 -2.77 14.63 9.40
N HIS A 42 -1.88 13.66 9.21
CA HIS A 42 -1.16 13.02 10.32
C HIS A 42 0.17 13.69 10.66
N GLY A 43 0.74 14.45 9.73
CA GLY A 43 2.06 15.07 9.87
C GLY A 43 2.04 16.49 10.44
N PHE A 44 0.95 17.23 10.28
CA PHE A 44 0.86 18.64 10.68
C PHE A 44 -0.25 18.88 11.70
N PRO A 45 -0.08 19.86 12.62
CA PRO A 45 -1.17 20.35 13.44
C PRO A 45 -2.19 21.11 12.57
N LEU A 46 -3.40 20.60 12.48
CA LEU A 46 -4.45 21.14 11.61
C LEU A 46 -5.44 22.01 12.34
N SER A 47 -5.88 23.09 11.70
CA SER A 47 -7.03 23.87 12.13
C SER A 47 -8.36 23.14 11.80
N PRO A 48 -9.48 23.45 12.46
CA PRO A 48 -10.78 22.82 12.18
C PRO A 48 -11.23 22.97 10.71
N VAL A 49 -10.86 24.08 10.07
CA VAL A 49 -11.18 24.36 8.65
C VAL A 49 -10.41 23.41 7.73
N GLU A 50 -9.11 23.21 7.98
CA GLU A 50 -8.26 22.29 7.20
C GLU A 50 -8.73 20.84 7.35
N VAL A 51 -9.13 20.42 8.52
CA VAL A 51 -9.72 19.08 8.75
C VAL A 51 -10.97 18.90 7.88
N GLN A 52 -11.83 19.91 7.80
CA GLN A 52 -13.02 19.85 6.95
C GLN A 52 -12.65 19.76 5.45
N GLN A 53 -11.65 20.50 5.01
CA GLN A 53 -11.17 20.45 3.61
C GLN A 53 -10.61 19.08 3.25
N ILE A 54 -9.84 18.44 4.16
CA ILE A 54 -9.33 17.09 3.96
C ILE A 54 -10.47 16.06 3.88
N GLN A 55 -11.49 16.19 4.70
CA GLN A 55 -12.66 15.31 4.62
C GLN A 55 -13.41 15.44 3.28
N ILE A 56 -13.49 16.67 2.75
CA ILE A 56 -14.05 16.90 1.40
C ILE A 56 -13.18 16.22 0.35
N LEU A 57 -11.85 16.34 0.45
CA LEU A 57 -10.92 15.67 -0.44
C LEU A 57 -11.12 14.14 -0.42
N TYR A 58 -11.22 13.53 0.75
CA TYR A 58 -11.45 12.08 0.86
C TYR A 58 -12.77 11.64 0.24
N LYS A 59 -13.84 12.41 0.42
CA LYS A 59 -15.12 12.16 -0.25
C LYS A 59 -15.02 12.28 -1.77
N ALA A 60 -14.30 13.29 -2.27
CA ALA A 60 -14.09 13.47 -3.70
C ALA A 60 -13.30 12.30 -4.32
N VAL A 61 -12.22 11.87 -3.66
CA VAL A 61 -11.44 10.70 -4.08
C VAL A 61 -12.28 9.42 -4.06
N TRP A 62 -13.09 9.23 -3.02
CA TRP A 62 -14.00 8.09 -2.92
C TRP A 62 -15.00 8.04 -4.09
N ILE A 63 -15.59 9.17 -4.49
CA ILE A 63 -16.48 9.26 -5.64
C ILE A 63 -15.74 8.93 -6.94
N ILE A 64 -14.52 9.44 -7.11
CA ILE A 64 -13.70 9.14 -8.30
C ILE A 64 -13.42 7.64 -8.40
N PHE A 65 -13.06 6.98 -7.30
CA PHE A 65 -12.81 5.54 -7.28
C PHE A 65 -14.08 4.74 -7.56
N LEU A 66 -15.24 5.17 -7.07
CA LEU A 66 -16.52 4.53 -7.40
C LEU A 66 -16.84 4.63 -8.90
N ILE A 67 -16.61 5.79 -9.51
CA ILE A 67 -16.80 5.99 -10.94
C ILE A 67 -15.85 5.10 -11.74
N ASP A 68 -14.58 5.06 -11.36
CA ASP A 68 -13.54 4.26 -12.02
C ASP A 68 -13.91 2.77 -12.00
N VAL A 69 -14.23 2.24 -10.82
CA VAL A 69 -14.62 0.84 -10.64
C VAL A 69 -15.88 0.52 -11.44
N THR A 70 -16.89 1.40 -11.43
CA THR A 70 -18.15 1.21 -12.17
C THR A 70 -17.91 1.15 -13.68
N LEU A 71 -17.09 2.06 -14.21
CA LEU A 71 -16.75 2.10 -15.63
C LEU A 71 -15.93 0.87 -16.05
N HIS A 72 -14.94 0.46 -15.25
CA HIS A 72 -14.14 -0.73 -15.55
C HIS A 72 -14.98 -2.02 -15.52
N ILE A 73 -15.88 -2.18 -14.54
CA ILE A 73 -16.81 -3.33 -14.51
C ILE A 73 -17.75 -3.30 -15.71
N SER A 74 -18.28 -2.14 -16.07
CA SER A 74 -19.28 -2.01 -17.14
C SER A 74 -18.70 -2.22 -18.54
N LEU A 75 -17.46 -1.70 -18.79
CA LEU A 75 -16.89 -1.62 -20.13
C LEU A 75 -15.79 -2.66 -20.39
N GLU A 76 -15.07 -3.12 -19.38
CA GLU A 76 -13.86 -3.94 -19.56
C GLU A 76 -13.90 -5.32 -18.89
N TYR A 77 -14.98 -5.66 -18.19
CA TYR A 77 -15.14 -6.93 -17.46
C TYR A 77 -14.81 -8.18 -18.28
N ARG A 78 -15.02 -8.13 -19.59
CA ARG A 78 -14.84 -9.25 -20.52
C ARG A 78 -13.38 -9.48 -20.93
N ASN A 79 -12.51 -8.50 -20.75
CA ASN A 79 -11.12 -8.50 -21.27
C ASN A 79 -10.04 -8.76 -20.22
N THR A 80 -10.37 -8.72 -18.93
CA THR A 80 -9.39 -8.79 -17.84
C THR A 80 -8.94 -10.23 -17.58
N LYS A 81 -7.62 -10.45 -17.40
CA LYS A 81 -7.04 -11.77 -17.07
C LYS A 81 -7.67 -12.32 -15.77
N LYS A 82 -8.03 -13.60 -15.77
CA LYS A 82 -8.78 -14.31 -14.72
C LYS A 82 -8.28 -14.08 -13.27
N GLN A 83 -6.98 -13.86 -13.09
CA GLN A 83 -6.31 -13.73 -11.81
C GLN A 83 -6.46 -12.33 -11.18
N TYR A 84 -6.29 -11.27 -11.97
CA TYR A 84 -6.52 -9.89 -11.54
C TYR A 84 -8.00 -9.63 -11.28
N ARG A 85 -8.87 -10.35 -11.96
CA ARG A 85 -10.32 -10.24 -11.84
C ARG A 85 -10.83 -10.56 -10.45
N ARG A 86 -10.25 -11.53 -9.72
CA ARG A 86 -10.70 -11.88 -8.36
C ARG A 86 -10.38 -10.77 -7.35
N LEU A 87 -9.14 -10.28 -7.34
CA LEU A 87 -8.72 -9.22 -6.43
C LEU A 87 -9.48 -7.91 -6.71
N ALA A 88 -9.58 -7.52 -7.97
CA ALA A 88 -10.35 -6.35 -8.38
C ALA A 88 -11.83 -6.49 -7.99
N TRP A 89 -12.41 -7.68 -8.11
CA TRP A 89 -13.80 -7.95 -7.71
C TRP A 89 -14.01 -7.82 -6.20
N ILE A 90 -13.10 -8.38 -5.40
CA ILE A 90 -13.16 -8.26 -3.93
C ILE A 90 -13.06 -6.79 -3.51
N LEU A 91 -12.09 -6.06 -4.05
CA LEU A 91 -11.91 -4.64 -3.76
C LEU A 91 -13.11 -3.80 -4.22
N SER A 92 -13.69 -4.12 -5.37
CA SER A 92 -14.89 -3.46 -5.88
C SER A 92 -16.08 -3.69 -4.94
N VAL A 93 -16.29 -4.92 -4.50
CA VAL A 93 -17.35 -5.26 -3.53
C VAL A 93 -17.14 -4.51 -2.22
N LEU A 94 -15.91 -4.48 -1.69
CA LEU A 94 -15.57 -3.73 -0.47
C LEU A 94 -15.82 -2.23 -0.64
N LEU A 95 -15.51 -1.66 -1.81
CA LEU A 95 -15.78 -0.26 -2.10
C LEU A 95 -17.29 0.03 -2.21
N TYR A 96 -18.07 -0.86 -2.85
CA TYR A 96 -19.53 -0.70 -2.89
C TYR A 96 -20.19 -0.91 -1.52
N LEU A 97 -19.62 -1.73 -0.63
CA LEU A 97 -20.09 -1.85 0.75
C LEU A 97 -20.03 -0.53 1.52
N THR A 98 -19.11 0.38 1.16
CA THR A 98 -19.05 1.72 1.77
C THR A 98 -20.23 2.62 1.42
N LEU A 99 -21.04 2.26 0.40
CA LEU A 99 -22.28 2.95 0.07
C LEU A 99 -23.43 2.60 1.03
N VAL A 100 -23.36 1.45 1.69
CA VAL A 100 -24.45 0.97 2.56
C VAL A 100 -24.81 1.99 3.65
N PRO A 101 -23.87 2.51 4.46
CA PRO A 101 -24.20 3.50 5.48
C PRO A 101 -24.57 4.88 4.92
N VAL A 102 -24.34 5.14 3.63
CA VAL A 102 -24.75 6.39 2.97
C VAL A 102 -26.20 6.30 2.48
N ILE A 103 -26.62 5.11 2.01
CA ILE A 103 -27.95 4.88 1.42
C ILE A 103 -28.97 4.49 2.50
N PHE A 104 -28.58 3.67 3.47
CA PHE A 104 -29.45 3.15 4.52
C PHE A 104 -29.29 3.94 5.80
N HIS A 105 -30.41 4.18 6.49
CA HIS A 105 -30.41 4.81 7.81
C HIS A 105 -29.80 3.85 8.85
N ARG A 106 -29.34 4.44 9.96
CA ARG A 106 -28.80 3.68 11.09
C ARG A 106 -29.86 2.69 11.61
N PRO A 107 -29.53 1.40 11.80
CA PRO A 107 -30.45 0.46 12.41
C PRO A 107 -30.80 0.89 13.84
N GLU A 108 -32.08 0.79 14.24
CA GLU A 108 -32.53 1.11 15.59
C GLU A 108 -32.31 -0.04 16.59
N GLU A 109 -32.20 -1.29 16.08
CA GLU A 109 -32.00 -2.47 16.91
C GLU A 109 -30.55 -2.67 17.29
N GLU A 110 -30.27 -2.89 18.57
CA GLU A 110 -28.97 -3.30 19.07
C GLU A 110 -28.72 -4.76 18.69
N GLY A 111 -27.70 -4.99 17.82
CA GLY A 111 -27.35 -6.32 17.36
C GLY A 111 -26.14 -6.34 16.44
N ALA A 112 -25.85 -7.51 15.85
CA ALA A 112 -24.75 -7.70 14.91
C ALA A 112 -24.82 -6.74 13.71
N ILE A 113 -26.03 -6.37 13.28
CA ILE A 113 -26.25 -5.46 12.16
C ILE A 113 -25.76 -4.06 12.50
N LEU A 114 -26.00 -3.56 13.71
CA LEU A 114 -25.51 -2.26 14.18
C LEU A 114 -23.98 -2.24 14.25
N GLN A 115 -23.35 -3.31 14.75
CA GLN A 115 -21.87 -3.42 14.79
C GLN A 115 -21.26 -3.39 13.39
N VAL A 116 -21.83 -4.11 12.43
CA VAL A 116 -21.38 -4.08 11.04
C VAL A 116 -21.60 -2.69 10.42
N TRP A 117 -22.73 -2.04 10.72
CA TRP A 117 -23.01 -0.69 10.23
C TRP A 117 -22.03 0.34 10.78
N GLU A 118 -21.72 0.29 12.07
CA GLU A 118 -20.72 1.17 12.73
C GLU A 118 -19.31 0.93 12.19
N PHE A 119 -18.95 -0.33 11.93
CA PHE A 119 -17.68 -0.68 11.30
C PHE A 119 -17.59 -0.09 9.89
N LEU A 120 -18.63 -0.27 9.06
CA LEU A 120 -18.67 0.27 7.71
C LEU A 120 -18.72 1.80 7.66
N HIS A 121 -19.32 2.45 8.66
CA HIS A 121 -19.34 3.90 8.79
C HIS A 121 -18.05 4.47 9.37
N GLY A 122 -17.20 3.62 9.93
CA GLY A 122 -15.96 4.02 10.60
C GLY A 122 -15.01 4.75 9.66
N LYS A 123 -14.51 5.92 10.07
CA LYS A 123 -13.52 6.70 9.30
C LYS A 123 -12.27 5.89 8.98
N PHE A 124 -11.86 5.03 9.91
CA PHE A 124 -10.68 4.19 9.78
C PHE A 124 -10.81 3.16 8.66
N TYR A 125 -11.98 2.49 8.55
CA TYR A 125 -12.28 1.55 7.47
C TYR A 125 -12.22 2.23 6.10
N HIS A 126 -12.87 3.39 5.94
CA HIS A 126 -12.86 4.15 4.70
C HIS A 126 -11.44 4.56 4.30
N LEU A 127 -10.67 5.08 5.26
CA LEU A 127 -9.30 5.57 5.00
C LEU A 127 -8.37 4.43 4.59
N ILE A 128 -8.42 3.28 5.27
CA ILE A 128 -7.62 2.10 4.90
C ILE A 128 -8.01 1.62 3.51
N LEU A 129 -9.30 1.51 3.21
CA LEU A 129 -9.76 1.03 1.92
C LEU A 129 -9.30 1.95 0.78
N LEU A 130 -9.46 3.26 0.96
CA LEU A 130 -8.99 4.26 -0.01
C LEU A 130 -7.47 4.22 -0.18
N LEU A 131 -6.70 4.05 0.90
CA LEU A 131 -5.24 3.89 0.86
C LEU A 131 -4.84 2.65 0.08
N VAL A 132 -5.44 1.49 0.36
CA VAL A 132 -5.15 0.24 -0.37
C VAL A 132 -5.46 0.41 -1.86
N PHE A 133 -6.60 1.01 -2.19
CA PHE A 133 -6.97 1.29 -3.58
C PHE A 133 -5.98 2.23 -4.27
N SER A 134 -5.58 3.29 -3.58
CA SER A 134 -4.61 4.27 -4.05
C SER A 134 -3.23 3.65 -4.30
N LEU A 135 -2.72 2.84 -3.35
CA LEU A 135 -1.44 2.14 -3.48
C LEU A 135 -1.44 1.15 -4.65
N LEU A 136 -2.53 0.41 -4.84
CA LEU A 136 -2.66 -0.53 -5.96
C LEU A 136 -2.69 0.19 -7.32
N ASN A 137 -3.42 1.30 -7.41
CA ASN A 137 -3.46 2.10 -8.63
C ASN A 137 -2.09 2.69 -8.95
N LEU A 138 -1.42 3.33 -7.98
CA LEU A 138 -0.07 3.87 -8.18
C LEU A 138 0.94 2.78 -8.52
N SER A 139 0.88 1.61 -7.88
CA SER A 139 1.72 0.46 -8.21
C SER A 139 1.54 0.03 -9.66
N ASN A 140 0.31 -0.09 -10.13
CA ASN A 140 0.02 -0.42 -11.52
C ASN A 140 0.55 0.64 -12.50
N GLY A 141 0.41 1.93 -12.17
CA GLY A 141 0.96 3.03 -12.94
C GLY A 141 2.48 2.99 -13.01
N LEU A 142 3.13 2.76 -11.88
CA LEU A 142 4.58 2.67 -11.79
C LEU A 142 5.13 1.50 -12.61
N VAL A 143 4.51 0.32 -12.52
CA VAL A 143 4.89 -0.87 -13.31
C VAL A 143 4.76 -0.60 -14.81
N ARG A 144 3.73 0.12 -15.26
CA ARG A 144 3.58 0.50 -16.68
C ARG A 144 4.65 1.50 -17.14
N LEU A 145 5.08 2.42 -16.27
CA LEU A 145 6.13 3.40 -16.54
C LEU A 145 7.52 2.74 -16.59
N LEU A 146 7.84 1.87 -15.63
CA LEU A 146 9.15 1.19 -15.54
C LEU A 146 9.27 -0.04 -16.42
N GLY A 147 8.16 -0.61 -16.91
CA GLY A 147 8.09 -1.90 -17.62
C GLY A 147 8.82 -2.01 -18.97
N ARG A 148 9.68 -1.04 -19.33
CA ARG A 148 10.49 -1.06 -20.56
C ARG A 148 11.98 -1.21 -20.25
N ARG A 149 12.46 -2.47 -20.23
CA ARG A 149 13.91 -2.85 -20.30
C ARG A 149 14.81 -2.18 -19.23
N THR A 150 14.46 -2.28 -17.96
CA THR A 150 15.33 -1.84 -16.87
C THR A 150 16.00 -3.03 -16.19
N ASN A 151 17.27 -2.86 -15.78
CA ASN A 151 17.97 -3.88 -15.01
C ASN A 151 17.31 -4.08 -13.65
N PRO A 152 17.00 -5.33 -13.22
CA PRO A 152 16.34 -5.59 -11.94
C PRO A 152 17.08 -5.00 -10.74
N SER A 153 18.42 -5.05 -10.75
CA SER A 153 19.27 -4.49 -9.70
C SER A 153 19.15 -2.97 -9.58
N LEU A 154 19.01 -2.27 -10.70
CA LEU A 154 18.83 -0.82 -10.73
C LEU A 154 17.44 -0.42 -10.20
N ILE A 155 16.39 -1.15 -10.59
CA ILE A 155 15.03 -0.93 -10.07
C ILE A 155 15.04 -1.06 -8.54
N LEU A 156 15.70 -2.09 -8.03
CA LEU A 156 15.81 -2.34 -6.60
C LEU A 156 16.55 -1.21 -5.90
N ALA A 157 17.75 -0.82 -6.37
CA ALA A 157 18.53 0.26 -5.76
C ALA A 157 17.76 1.59 -5.75
N VAL A 158 17.08 1.93 -6.85
CA VAL A 158 16.26 3.15 -6.95
C VAL A 158 15.06 3.07 -6.02
N SER A 159 14.40 1.90 -5.89
CA SER A 159 13.26 1.74 -4.97
C SER A 159 13.67 1.90 -3.50
N PHE A 160 14.80 1.32 -3.08
CA PHE A 160 15.33 1.50 -1.73
C PHE A 160 15.68 2.98 -1.47
N MET A 161 16.38 3.64 -2.40
CA MET A 161 16.70 5.06 -2.28
C MET A 161 15.44 5.92 -2.18
N ALA A 162 14.41 5.62 -2.98
CA ALA A 162 13.14 6.34 -2.92
C ALA A 162 12.44 6.16 -1.57
N ILE A 163 12.40 4.93 -1.04
CA ILE A 163 11.81 4.64 0.29
C ILE A 163 12.56 5.39 1.39
N ILE A 164 13.89 5.40 1.35
CA ILE A 164 14.72 6.13 2.31
C ILE A 164 14.41 7.64 2.26
N LEU A 165 14.36 8.25 1.08
CA LEU A 165 14.08 9.68 0.93
C LEU A 165 12.66 10.03 1.39
N ILE A 166 11.66 9.20 1.05
CA ILE A 166 10.28 9.37 1.53
C ILE A 166 10.24 9.23 3.05
N GLY A 167 10.89 8.21 3.61
CA GLY A 167 10.99 7.98 5.05
C GLY A 167 11.64 9.16 5.79
N THR A 168 12.72 9.70 5.24
CA THR A 168 13.37 10.92 5.75
C THR A 168 12.40 12.08 5.82
N GLY A 169 11.68 12.34 4.73
CA GLY A 169 10.67 13.40 4.70
C GLY A 169 9.53 13.19 5.71
N LEU A 170 9.06 11.95 5.88
CA LEU A 170 8.02 11.61 6.85
C LEU A 170 8.48 11.79 8.30
N LEU A 171 9.72 11.40 8.63
CA LEU A 171 10.27 11.56 9.97
C LEU A 171 10.51 13.03 10.35
N MET A 172 10.73 13.92 9.36
CA MET A 172 10.88 15.36 9.59
C MET A 172 9.55 16.08 9.81
N LEU A 173 8.40 15.41 9.68
CA LEU A 173 7.10 16.05 9.89
C LEU A 173 6.94 16.52 11.35
N PRO A 174 6.31 17.69 11.58
CA PRO A 174 6.20 18.29 12.92
C PRO A 174 5.54 17.40 13.98
N ARG A 175 4.64 16.52 13.56
CA ARG A 175 3.98 15.56 14.47
C ARG A 175 4.75 14.27 14.71
N CYS A 176 5.82 14.02 13.97
CA CYS A 176 6.61 12.80 14.09
C CYS A 176 7.71 12.93 15.14
N THR A 177 8.09 14.15 15.53
CA THR A 177 9.14 14.43 16.50
C THR A 177 8.65 15.37 17.61
N VAL A 178 9.26 15.27 18.79
CA VAL A 178 8.91 16.11 19.95
C VAL A 178 9.52 17.52 19.79
N ASN A 179 10.81 17.58 19.48
CA ASN A 179 11.59 18.84 19.40
C ASN A 179 12.13 19.13 18.00
N GLY A 180 11.64 18.42 16.98
CA GLY A 180 12.22 18.44 15.64
C GLY A 180 13.45 17.53 15.53
N ILE A 181 13.89 17.26 14.29
CA ILE A 181 15.07 16.45 13.97
C ILE A 181 15.82 17.09 12.82
N THR A 182 17.16 16.96 12.80
CA THR A 182 17.96 17.45 11.68
C THR A 182 17.75 16.57 10.45
N TRP A 183 17.95 17.12 9.25
CA TRP A 183 17.82 16.36 8.02
C TRP A 183 18.80 15.17 7.98
N VAL A 184 20.00 15.34 8.51
CA VAL A 184 21.05 14.30 8.56
C VAL A 184 20.64 13.16 9.48
N ASP A 185 20.16 13.46 10.69
CA ASP A 185 19.72 12.44 11.66
C ASP A 185 18.48 11.70 11.17
N SER A 186 17.57 12.42 10.52
CA SER A 186 16.38 11.80 9.88
C SER A 186 16.77 10.86 8.74
N LEU A 187 17.71 11.30 7.88
CA LEU A 187 18.21 10.48 6.77
C LEU A 187 18.94 9.23 7.30
N PHE A 188 19.75 9.40 8.33
CA PHE A 188 20.47 8.30 8.98
C PHE A 188 19.47 7.30 9.57
N THR A 189 18.49 7.77 10.34
CA THR A 189 17.46 6.93 10.97
C THR A 189 16.62 6.20 9.92
N ALA A 190 16.17 6.89 8.86
CA ALA A 190 15.43 6.27 7.77
C ALA A 190 16.25 5.21 7.02
N THR A 191 17.53 5.50 6.74
CA THR A 191 18.44 4.54 6.09
C THR A 191 18.65 3.32 6.97
N SER A 192 18.90 3.52 8.25
CA SER A 192 19.09 2.46 9.23
C SER A 192 17.85 1.58 9.38
N ALA A 193 16.66 2.18 9.39
CA ALA A 193 15.39 1.47 9.45
C ALA A 193 15.16 0.61 8.19
N VAL A 194 15.32 1.20 7.01
CA VAL A 194 15.11 0.50 5.72
C VAL A 194 16.16 -0.58 5.47
N CYS A 195 17.42 -0.34 5.88
CA CYS A 195 18.49 -1.33 5.76
C CYS A 195 18.51 -2.35 6.91
N VAL A 196 17.58 -2.23 7.87
CA VAL A 196 17.44 -3.13 9.03
C VAL A 196 18.76 -3.20 9.86
N THR A 197 19.49 -2.08 9.93
CA THR A 197 20.74 -1.98 10.69
C THR A 197 20.52 -1.73 12.18
N GLY A 198 19.47 -0.97 12.52
CA GLY A 198 19.10 -0.69 13.91
C GLY A 198 19.96 0.35 14.63
N LEU A 199 20.83 1.07 13.90
CA LEU A 199 21.63 2.15 14.45
C LEU A 199 20.85 3.47 14.39
N VAL A 200 20.91 4.26 15.46
CA VAL A 200 20.23 5.56 15.51
C VAL A 200 21.18 6.61 16.10
N PRO A 201 21.22 7.83 15.53
CA PRO A 201 22.06 8.92 16.03
C PRO A 201 21.43 9.63 17.23
N VAL A 202 20.14 9.42 17.48
CA VAL A 202 19.33 10.05 18.52
C VAL A 202 18.60 9.00 19.34
N ASP A 203 18.22 9.34 20.57
CA ASP A 203 17.36 8.47 21.37
C ASP A 203 15.95 8.43 20.80
N VAL A 204 15.53 7.25 20.33
CA VAL A 204 14.25 7.04 19.66
C VAL A 204 13.08 7.31 20.59
N SER A 205 13.22 6.97 21.88
CA SER A 205 12.15 7.07 22.86
C SER A 205 11.79 8.51 23.23
N THR A 206 12.78 9.38 23.22
CA THR A 206 12.63 10.80 23.62
C THR A 206 12.46 11.74 22.43
N THR A 207 12.98 11.36 21.26
CA THR A 207 12.96 12.21 20.06
C THR A 207 11.69 12.05 19.24
N PHE A 208 11.17 10.81 19.09
CA PHE A 208 10.03 10.54 18.24
C PHE A 208 8.72 10.41 19.03
N THR A 209 7.67 10.94 18.44
CA THR A 209 6.30 10.74 18.93
C THR A 209 5.77 9.36 18.50
N THR A 210 4.60 8.97 18.97
CA THR A 210 3.93 7.73 18.52
C THR A 210 3.78 7.69 16.99
N SER A 211 3.49 8.82 16.34
CA SER A 211 3.40 8.89 14.88
C SER A 211 4.76 8.64 14.22
N GLY A 212 5.84 9.20 14.77
CA GLY A 212 7.20 8.94 14.29
C GLY A 212 7.62 7.48 14.47
N LEU A 213 7.28 6.88 15.61
CA LEU A 213 7.54 5.45 15.87
C LEU A 213 6.80 4.55 14.88
N VAL A 214 5.55 4.86 14.54
CA VAL A 214 4.78 4.12 13.51
C VAL A 214 5.48 4.22 12.15
N VAL A 215 5.99 5.39 11.77
CA VAL A 215 6.76 5.55 10.52
C VAL A 215 8.02 4.69 10.55
N ILE A 216 8.78 4.69 11.65
CA ILE A 216 10.00 3.86 11.79
C ILE A 216 9.66 2.37 11.66
N ILE A 217 8.61 1.88 12.33
CA ILE A 217 8.16 0.49 12.24
C ILE A 217 7.80 0.13 10.80
N LEU A 218 7.07 0.98 10.10
CA LEU A 218 6.72 0.76 8.70
C LEU A 218 7.95 0.71 7.79
N LEU A 219 8.95 1.56 8.02
CA LEU A 219 10.20 1.55 7.27
C LEU A 219 10.99 0.26 7.50
N ILE A 220 11.07 -0.21 8.75
CA ILE A 220 11.71 -1.48 9.10
C ILE A 220 10.99 -2.66 8.41
N GLN A 221 9.66 -2.67 8.44
CA GLN A 221 8.86 -3.71 7.80
C GLN A 221 9.06 -3.76 6.28
N ILE A 222 8.99 -2.60 5.62
CA ILE A 222 9.21 -2.51 4.17
C ILE A 222 10.64 -2.94 3.82
N GLY A 223 11.62 -2.49 4.60
CA GLY A 223 13.02 -2.83 4.42
C GLY A 223 13.30 -4.32 4.63
N GLY A 224 12.80 -4.90 5.71
CA GLY A 224 12.96 -6.32 6.03
C GLY A 224 12.37 -7.22 4.94
N LEU A 225 11.17 -6.94 4.48
CA LEU A 225 10.55 -7.65 3.37
C LEU A 225 11.35 -7.49 2.06
N GLY A 226 11.86 -6.28 1.80
CA GLY A 226 12.70 -6.02 0.63
C GLY A 226 14.01 -6.80 0.65
N VAL A 227 14.71 -6.83 1.78
CA VAL A 227 15.97 -7.58 1.95
C VAL A 227 15.73 -9.09 1.82
N MET A 228 14.68 -9.63 2.43
CA MET A 228 14.33 -11.05 2.33
C MET A 228 14.03 -11.48 0.90
N THR A 229 13.25 -10.68 0.16
CA THR A 229 12.95 -10.95 -1.26
C THR A 229 14.20 -10.87 -2.12
N LEU A 230 15.08 -9.91 -1.86
CA LEU A 230 16.37 -9.75 -2.54
C LEU A 230 17.27 -10.94 -2.30
N THR A 231 17.44 -11.36 -1.05
CA THR A 231 18.27 -12.52 -0.68
C THR A 231 17.75 -13.79 -1.35
N SER A 232 16.44 -13.99 -1.38
CA SER A 232 15.82 -15.13 -2.08
C SER A 232 16.09 -15.09 -3.58
N PHE A 233 16.02 -13.90 -4.20
CA PHE A 233 16.33 -13.71 -5.62
C PHE A 233 17.80 -14.02 -5.92
N PHE A 234 18.75 -13.51 -5.11
CA PHE A 234 20.17 -13.81 -5.29
C PHE A 234 20.49 -15.27 -5.02
N ALA A 235 19.93 -15.88 -3.97
CA ALA A 235 20.10 -17.30 -3.72
C ALA A 235 19.69 -18.15 -4.93
N MET A 236 18.56 -17.81 -5.56
CA MET A 236 18.09 -18.47 -6.77
C MET A 236 19.05 -18.27 -7.95
N PHE A 237 19.68 -17.08 -8.07
CA PHE A 237 20.64 -16.77 -9.14
C PHE A 237 21.95 -17.53 -8.98
N PHE A 238 22.46 -17.64 -7.74
CA PHE A 238 23.70 -18.37 -7.45
C PHE A 238 23.50 -19.91 -7.42
N MET A 239 22.32 -20.40 -7.05
CA MET A 239 21.99 -21.83 -7.09
C MET A 239 21.68 -22.35 -8.50
N GLY A 240 21.41 -21.47 -9.47
CA GLY A 240 21.01 -21.82 -10.83
C GLY A 240 22.04 -22.58 -11.66
N ASN A 241 23.28 -22.75 -11.19
CA ASN A 241 24.38 -23.40 -11.94
C ASN A 241 24.59 -24.89 -11.62
N THR A 242 23.80 -25.53 -10.75
CA THR A 242 24.18 -26.84 -10.19
C THR A 242 23.26 -28.01 -10.53
N SER A 243 22.07 -27.83 -11.12
CA SER A 243 21.22 -28.96 -11.53
C SER A 243 20.18 -28.55 -12.58
N ILE A 244 19.94 -29.45 -13.56
CA ILE A 244 18.85 -29.33 -14.55
C ILE A 244 17.48 -29.21 -13.86
N TYR A 245 17.31 -29.85 -12.71
CA TYR A 245 16.10 -29.77 -11.88
C TYR A 245 15.88 -28.34 -11.35
N ASN A 246 16.94 -27.68 -10.84
CA ASN A 246 16.85 -26.30 -10.36
C ASN A 246 16.60 -25.31 -11.50
N GLN A 247 17.14 -25.56 -12.71
CA GLN A 247 16.83 -24.77 -13.90
C GLN A 247 15.37 -24.93 -14.34
N LEU A 248 14.78 -26.12 -14.20
CA LEU A 248 13.37 -26.36 -14.48
C LEU A 248 12.46 -25.66 -13.47
N VAL A 249 12.79 -25.72 -12.16
CA VAL A 249 12.06 -25.03 -11.10
C VAL A 249 12.13 -23.50 -11.29
N VAL A 250 13.31 -22.96 -11.62
CA VAL A 250 13.49 -21.52 -11.92
C VAL A 250 12.72 -21.14 -13.19
N ARG A 251 12.77 -21.97 -14.23
CA ARG A 251 12.01 -21.77 -15.46
C ARG A 251 10.50 -21.80 -15.21
N ASP A 252 10.02 -22.70 -14.36
CA ASP A 252 8.61 -22.80 -13.99
C ASP A 252 8.18 -21.62 -13.09
N MET A 253 9.05 -21.11 -12.21
CA MET A 253 8.80 -19.89 -11.44
C MET A 253 8.82 -18.64 -12.32
N VAL A 254 9.71 -18.54 -13.30
CA VAL A 254 9.81 -17.40 -14.24
C VAL A 254 8.80 -17.54 -15.39
N SER A 255 8.49 -18.76 -15.84
CA SER A 255 7.49 -19.02 -16.87
C SER A 255 6.07 -19.17 -16.34
N SER A 256 5.90 -19.45 -15.02
CA SER A 256 4.61 -19.27 -14.39
C SER A 256 4.30 -17.78 -14.34
N ASN A 257 3.58 -17.29 -15.33
CA ASN A 257 2.95 -15.97 -15.39
C ASN A 257 1.92 -15.79 -14.24
N SER A 258 2.10 -16.41 -13.09
CA SER A 258 1.22 -16.32 -11.96
C SER A 258 1.82 -15.38 -10.91
N LEU A 259 1.59 -14.08 -11.12
CA LEU A 259 1.71 -13.09 -10.03
C LEU A 259 1.01 -13.56 -8.74
N GLY A 260 0.08 -14.53 -8.83
CA GLY A 260 -0.57 -15.18 -7.70
C GLY A 260 0.37 -16.03 -6.85
N SER A 261 1.38 -16.68 -7.43
CA SER A 261 2.37 -17.41 -6.64
C SER A 261 3.31 -16.46 -5.91
N LEU A 262 3.71 -15.35 -6.52
CA LEU A 262 4.53 -14.31 -5.88
C LEU A 262 3.76 -13.61 -4.75
N LEU A 263 2.51 -13.24 -4.99
CA LEU A 263 1.66 -12.62 -3.96
C LEU A 263 1.42 -13.58 -2.78
N SER A 264 1.17 -14.86 -3.08
CA SER A 264 1.02 -15.89 -2.04
C SER A 264 2.30 -16.02 -1.22
N THR A 265 3.47 -16.09 -1.85
CA THR A 265 4.76 -16.16 -1.16
C THR A 265 5.01 -14.92 -0.30
N LEU A 266 4.73 -13.71 -0.81
CA LEU A 266 4.84 -12.47 -0.04
C LEU A 266 3.91 -12.45 1.18
N LEU A 267 2.67 -12.93 1.04
CA LEU A 267 1.72 -13.03 2.14
C LEU A 267 2.17 -14.04 3.19
N TYR A 268 2.76 -15.17 2.78
CA TYR A 268 3.35 -16.12 3.74
C TYR A 268 4.54 -15.52 4.48
N ILE A 269 5.46 -14.84 3.79
CA ILE A 269 6.59 -14.14 4.42
C ILE A 269 6.09 -13.08 5.40
N LEU A 270 5.14 -12.25 4.98
CA LEU A 270 4.54 -11.22 5.83
C LEU A 270 3.87 -11.84 7.07
N GLY A 271 3.05 -12.87 6.89
CA GLY A 271 2.37 -13.54 7.99
C GLY A 271 3.35 -14.17 8.98
N PHE A 272 4.38 -14.85 8.48
CA PHE A 272 5.42 -15.45 9.31
C PHE A 272 6.21 -14.38 10.10
N THR A 273 6.58 -13.27 9.45
CA THR A 273 7.27 -12.14 10.09
C THR A 273 6.44 -11.54 11.21
N LEU A 274 5.15 -11.25 10.95
CA LEU A 274 4.24 -10.71 11.95
C LEU A 274 4.03 -11.64 13.16
N VAL A 275 3.98 -12.96 12.94
CA VAL A 275 3.87 -13.94 14.03
C VAL A 275 5.13 -13.94 14.90
N ILE A 276 6.32 -13.96 14.29
CA ILE A 276 7.59 -13.93 15.05
C ILE A 276 7.75 -12.60 15.79
N GLU A 277 7.43 -11.48 15.17
CA GLU A 277 7.47 -10.17 15.80
C GLU A 277 6.49 -10.07 16.96
N GLY A 278 5.27 -10.62 16.81
CA GLY A 278 4.28 -10.69 17.89
C GLY A 278 4.77 -11.51 19.07
N ILE A 279 5.41 -12.66 18.83
CA ILE A 279 6.02 -13.48 19.88
C ILE A 279 7.17 -12.72 20.55
N GLY A 280 8.06 -12.10 19.77
CA GLY A 280 9.18 -11.30 20.27
C GLY A 280 8.71 -10.13 21.12
N MET A 281 7.65 -9.43 20.69
CA MET A 281 7.03 -8.35 21.45
C MET A 281 6.45 -8.84 22.78
N ALA A 282 5.73 -9.97 22.78
CA ALA A 282 5.18 -10.56 24.00
C ALA A 282 6.27 -10.96 24.99
N VAL A 283 7.35 -11.60 24.50
CA VAL A 283 8.51 -11.97 25.33
C VAL A 283 9.20 -10.73 25.91
N SER A 284 9.48 -9.73 25.11
CA SER A 284 10.11 -8.47 25.56
C SER A 284 9.25 -7.75 26.59
N TYR A 285 7.94 -7.65 26.35
CA TYR A 285 7.01 -7.02 27.28
C TYR A 285 6.96 -7.74 28.63
N THR A 286 6.89 -9.08 28.66
CA THR A 286 6.88 -9.87 29.89
C THR A 286 8.18 -9.74 30.67
N HIS A 287 9.33 -9.72 29.95
CA HIS A 287 10.64 -9.59 30.56
C HIS A 287 10.86 -8.21 31.18
N LEU A 288 10.50 -7.12 30.47
CA LEU A 288 10.60 -5.75 30.98
C LEU A 288 9.71 -5.53 32.21
N ARG A 289 8.46 -6.03 32.18
CA ARG A 289 7.55 -5.94 33.32
C ARG A 289 8.02 -6.72 34.55
N ALA A 290 8.68 -7.88 34.34
CA ALA A 290 9.27 -8.65 35.43
C ALA A 290 10.44 -7.90 36.10
N HIS A 291 11.21 -7.11 35.34
CA HIS A 291 12.27 -6.27 35.89
C HIS A 291 11.75 -5.06 36.69
N GLU A 292 10.66 -4.43 36.25
CA GLU A 292 10.05 -3.33 37.00
C GLU A 292 9.50 -3.78 38.36
N THR A 293 8.92 -4.97 38.44
CA THR A 293 8.37 -5.52 39.71
C THR A 293 9.44 -6.03 40.70
N VAL A 294 10.70 -6.12 40.30
CA VAL A 294 11.83 -6.51 41.18
C VAL A 294 12.53 -5.27 41.78
N LEU A 295 12.28 -4.09 41.20
CA LEU A 295 12.89 -2.80 41.64
C LEU A 295 11.97 -1.99 42.58
N ASP A 296 10.68 -2.38 42.72
CA ASP A 296 9.72 -1.89 43.72
C ASP A 296 9.71 -2.81 44.95
#